data_6b33ca0a9ddb563f67e10971d4afc99e
#
_entry.id   6b33ca0a9ddb563f67e10971d4afc99e
#
_cell.length_a   1.000
_cell.length_b   1.000
_cell.length_c   1.000
_cell.angle_alpha   90.00
_cell.angle_beta   90.00
_cell.angle_gamma   90.00
#
_symmetry.space_group_name_H-M   'P 1'
#
loop_
_entity.id
_entity.type
_entity.pdbx_description
1 polymer ?
#
loop_
_entity_poly.entity_id
_entity_poly.type
_entity_poly.pdbx_seq_one_letter_code
_entity_poly.pdbx_strand_id
1 'polypeptide(L)'
;PSMELSPWLILFSVLVQAPVILADTDTQDTAGLTGIAASWNSKPSNWVGNDPCGDKWVGIMCTQDRVTSIRLSSFGLSGSLSGDIQSLSELQYLDLSYNKDLGGSLPSTIGSLLNLQSLILVGCRFTGEIPTEIGQLSNLIFLSLNSNRFSGHIPPSLGGLTKLYWFDLADNKLTGGLPVYDGTNLGLDNLTSTKHFHFGVNQLSGRIPTQIFNSNMTLIHLLIDNNNFSGRIPPTLGLLNGLEVLRFDNNYLSGPVPTNINNLTKLAELHLENNQLTGPLPDLTGMNSLSFVDMSNNTFNASDAPSWLTALLSLTSLYLENLRIGGQVPEELFSLPAIQTLRLRGNRFNGTLTIGSGFSTQLQKIDLQDNLITAITVGGSQYTKKLILSGNPICNQGNTEQYCKTTGQSNPGAPPYTTAKKCAELPPTCLSSQLLSPSCTCAVPYKGTLFFRAPSFSDLTNSSYYIQLEEGMKAKFLVYKIPVDSISVDSPSIDANNNLQMNLGVFPGNKILFGEQDISAIGFIFSNQTYKPPPIFGPYYFIGQSYPFASGKTID
;
A
#
# COMPACT_ATOMS: atom_id res chain seq x y z
N PRO A 1 18.19 -64.38 -64.39
CA PRO A 1 18.47 -63.00 -64.22
C PRO A 1 18.59 -62.68 -62.73
N SER A 2 19.81 -62.39 -62.39
CA SER A 2 20.33 -62.17 -61.06
C SER A 2 19.92 -60.82 -60.54
N MET A 3 19.36 -60.79 -59.31
CA MET A 3 19.18 -59.58 -58.51
C MET A 3 20.41 -59.35 -57.66
N GLU A 4 21.11 -58.23 -57.89
CA GLU A 4 22.21 -57.77 -57.05
C GLU A 4 21.62 -57.02 -55.87
N LEU A 5 22.02 -57.38 -54.63
CA LEU A 5 21.73 -56.72 -53.38
C LEU A 5 22.71 -55.59 -53.12
N SER A 6 22.23 -54.36 -53.03
CA SER A 6 23.00 -53.18 -52.63
C SER A 6 23.16 -53.14 -51.10
N PRO A 7 24.33 -52.87 -50.52
CA PRO A 7 24.54 -52.78 -49.08
C PRO A 7 24.13 -51.41 -48.57
N TRP A 8 23.23 -51.40 -47.60
CA TRP A 8 22.85 -50.21 -46.84
C TRP A 8 24.00 -49.78 -45.91
N LEU A 9 24.58 -48.62 -46.17
CA LEU A 9 25.47 -47.90 -45.25
C LEU A 9 24.63 -47.34 -44.09
N ILE A 10 24.73 -47.96 -42.92
CA ILE A 10 24.21 -47.41 -41.67
C ILE A 10 25.21 -46.31 -41.21
N LEU A 11 24.87 -45.04 -41.47
CA LEU A 11 25.54 -43.90 -40.86
C LEU A 11 25.06 -43.81 -39.38
N PHE A 12 25.90 -44.24 -38.45
CA PHE A 12 25.80 -43.90 -37.05
C PHE A 12 26.19 -42.42 -36.89
N SER A 13 25.21 -41.52 -36.84
CA SER A 13 25.43 -40.16 -36.37
C SER A 13 25.66 -40.21 -34.85
N VAL A 14 26.90 -40.19 -34.43
CA VAL A 14 27.29 -39.91 -33.06
C VAL A 14 26.91 -38.44 -32.81
N LEU A 15 25.74 -38.23 -32.21
CA LEU A 15 25.39 -36.93 -31.58
C LEU A 15 26.40 -36.74 -30.43
N VAL A 16 27.48 -36.06 -30.71
CA VAL A 16 28.33 -35.47 -29.67
C VAL A 16 27.45 -34.41 -29.00
N GLN A 17 26.83 -34.79 -27.92
CA GLN A 17 26.29 -33.79 -26.99
C GLN A 17 27.50 -33.02 -26.46
N ALA A 18 27.76 -31.85 -27.05
CA ALA A 18 28.67 -30.91 -26.45
C ALA A 18 28.14 -30.67 -25.01
N PRO A 19 28.97 -30.83 -23.99
CA PRO A 19 28.56 -30.42 -22.65
C PRO A 19 28.17 -28.95 -22.76
N VAL A 20 26.97 -28.61 -22.34
CA VAL A 20 26.59 -27.22 -22.07
C VAL A 20 27.52 -26.80 -20.94
N ILE A 21 28.66 -26.21 -21.29
CA ILE A 21 29.51 -25.53 -20.33
C ILE A 21 28.63 -24.39 -19.84
N LEU A 22 28.04 -24.55 -18.66
CA LEU A 22 27.44 -23.43 -17.92
C LEU A 22 28.63 -22.47 -17.76
N ALA A 23 28.55 -21.30 -18.38
CA ALA A 23 29.56 -20.29 -18.22
C ALA A 23 29.64 -19.92 -16.73
N ASP A 24 30.85 -19.92 -16.18
CA ASP A 24 31.09 -19.40 -14.82
C ASP A 24 30.55 -17.96 -14.75
N THR A 25 30.04 -17.54 -13.59
CA THR A 25 29.59 -16.16 -13.39
C THR A 25 30.71 -15.19 -13.78
N ASP A 26 30.32 -14.10 -14.45
CA ASP A 26 31.25 -13.02 -14.80
C ASP A 26 32.08 -12.58 -13.58
N THR A 27 33.38 -12.35 -13.81
CA THR A 27 34.31 -12.07 -12.70
C THR A 27 34.02 -10.75 -11.98
N GLN A 28 33.50 -9.73 -12.68
CA GLN A 28 33.10 -8.46 -12.04
C GLN A 28 31.85 -8.66 -11.20
N ASP A 29 30.86 -9.41 -11.71
CA ASP A 29 29.64 -9.73 -10.97
C ASP A 29 29.97 -10.57 -9.72
N THR A 30 30.85 -11.56 -9.83
CA THR A 30 31.34 -12.35 -8.69
C THR A 30 32.02 -11.47 -7.64
N ALA A 31 32.92 -10.58 -8.07
CA ALA A 31 33.61 -9.65 -7.17
C ALA A 31 32.61 -8.68 -6.48
N GLY A 32 31.65 -8.14 -7.24
CA GLY A 32 30.60 -7.28 -6.73
C GLY A 32 29.76 -7.96 -5.64
N LEU A 33 29.26 -9.17 -5.91
CA LEU A 33 28.47 -9.95 -4.93
C LEU A 33 29.31 -10.33 -3.69
N THR A 34 30.57 -10.65 -3.87
CA THR A 34 31.47 -10.94 -2.75
C THR A 34 31.69 -9.71 -1.88
N GLY A 35 31.89 -8.53 -2.48
CA GLY A 35 32.04 -7.25 -1.78
C GLY A 35 30.75 -6.86 -1.02
N ILE A 36 29.59 -7.05 -1.64
CA ILE A 36 28.30 -6.87 -0.98
C ILE A 36 28.15 -7.81 0.21
N ALA A 37 28.41 -9.11 0.03
CA ALA A 37 28.33 -10.11 1.09
C ALA A 37 29.28 -9.83 2.24
N ALA A 38 30.44 -9.25 1.98
CA ALA A 38 31.42 -8.85 3.00
C ALA A 38 30.94 -7.66 3.85
N SER A 39 30.05 -6.82 3.33
CA SER A 39 29.46 -5.69 4.06
C SER A 39 28.26 -6.09 4.95
N TRP A 40 27.82 -7.33 4.86
CA TRP A 40 26.73 -7.87 5.68
C TRP A 40 27.22 -8.68 6.87
N ASN A 41 26.66 -8.43 8.04
CA ASN A 41 26.94 -9.22 9.24
C ASN A 41 26.22 -10.58 9.21
N SER A 42 25.08 -10.65 8.49
CA SER A 42 24.37 -11.90 8.20
C SER A 42 24.05 -11.96 6.71
N LYS A 43 24.30 -13.10 6.08
CA LYS A 43 24.07 -13.34 4.66
C LYS A 43 23.42 -14.72 4.46
N PRO A 44 22.81 -14.98 3.29
CA PRO A 44 22.27 -16.31 3.01
C PRO A 44 23.34 -17.39 3.14
N SER A 45 22.94 -18.55 3.66
CA SER A 45 23.87 -19.63 4.03
C SER A 45 24.59 -20.26 2.83
N ASN A 46 23.95 -20.23 1.65
CA ASN A 46 24.52 -20.80 0.42
C ASN A 46 25.33 -19.80 -0.42
N TRP A 47 25.56 -18.56 0.07
CA TRP A 47 26.47 -17.61 -0.58
C TRP A 47 27.92 -17.95 -0.26
N VAL A 48 28.36 -19.09 -0.81
CA VAL A 48 29.67 -19.66 -0.64
C VAL A 48 30.20 -20.13 -2.01
N GLY A 49 31.52 -20.14 -2.19
CA GLY A 49 32.13 -20.43 -3.49
C GLY A 49 32.37 -19.19 -4.34
N ASN A 50 32.63 -19.37 -5.61
CA ASN A 50 33.02 -18.32 -6.54
C ASN A 50 32.15 -18.25 -7.81
N ASP A 51 31.06 -19.01 -7.85
CA ASP A 51 30.16 -19.06 -9.01
C ASP A 51 28.70 -18.84 -8.59
N PRO A 52 28.31 -17.60 -8.28
CA PRO A 52 26.94 -17.27 -7.85
C PRO A 52 25.84 -17.81 -8.75
N CYS A 53 26.04 -17.83 -10.08
CA CYS A 53 25.05 -18.33 -11.05
C CYS A 53 25.03 -19.85 -11.11
N GLY A 54 26.21 -20.49 -11.20
CA GLY A 54 26.34 -21.94 -11.29
C GLY A 54 26.00 -22.64 -9.97
N ASP A 55 26.47 -22.11 -8.85
CA ASP A 55 26.14 -22.59 -7.48
C ASP A 55 24.74 -22.20 -7.04
N LYS A 56 23.98 -21.46 -7.85
CA LYS A 56 22.59 -21.03 -7.60
C LYS A 56 22.44 -20.35 -6.25
N TRP A 57 23.23 -19.32 -6.00
CA TRP A 57 23.08 -18.52 -4.78
C TRP A 57 21.64 -18.05 -4.65
N VAL A 58 21.06 -18.25 -3.47
CA VAL A 58 19.67 -17.90 -3.23
C VAL A 58 19.43 -16.41 -3.48
N GLY A 59 18.30 -16.09 -4.12
CA GLY A 59 17.93 -14.73 -4.49
C GLY A 59 18.69 -14.16 -5.68
N ILE A 60 19.70 -14.85 -6.21
CA ILE A 60 20.43 -14.45 -7.43
C ILE A 60 19.78 -15.10 -8.64
N MET A 61 19.55 -14.27 -9.68
CA MET A 61 19.11 -14.74 -10.98
C MET A 61 20.05 -14.19 -12.04
N CYS A 62 20.44 -15.06 -12.97
CA CYS A 62 21.37 -14.73 -14.03
C CYS A 62 20.74 -14.91 -15.41
N THR A 63 21.23 -14.13 -16.36
CA THR A 63 21.02 -14.33 -17.79
C THR A 63 22.38 -14.63 -18.40
N GLN A 64 22.58 -15.86 -18.87
CA GLN A 64 23.89 -16.39 -19.19
C GLN A 64 24.79 -16.36 -17.94
N ASP A 65 25.93 -15.68 -18.01
CA ASP A 65 26.92 -15.50 -16.96
C ASP A 65 26.78 -14.18 -16.15
N ARG A 66 25.78 -13.35 -16.48
CA ARG A 66 25.59 -12.03 -15.86
C ARG A 66 24.47 -12.03 -14.84
N VAL A 67 24.69 -11.43 -13.69
CA VAL A 67 23.70 -11.24 -12.63
C VAL A 67 22.70 -10.16 -13.05
N THR A 68 21.42 -10.54 -13.19
CA THR A 68 20.35 -9.63 -13.59
C THR A 68 19.35 -9.34 -12.49
N SER A 69 19.34 -10.13 -11.40
CA SER A 69 18.40 -9.89 -10.29
C SER A 69 18.98 -10.33 -8.94
N ILE A 70 18.74 -9.49 -7.92
CA ILE A 70 18.96 -9.82 -6.51
C ILE A 70 17.63 -9.66 -5.79
N ARG A 71 17.10 -10.74 -5.19
CA ARG A 71 15.83 -10.75 -4.44
C ARG A 71 16.01 -11.46 -3.11
N LEU A 72 16.20 -10.69 -2.05
CA LEU A 72 16.51 -11.19 -0.70
C LEU A 72 15.60 -10.56 0.36
N SER A 73 14.32 -10.40 0.03
CA SER A 73 13.36 -9.85 0.99
C SER A 73 13.11 -10.81 2.16
N SER A 74 13.13 -10.30 3.40
CA SER A 74 12.90 -11.05 4.66
C SER A 74 13.98 -12.09 5.02
N PHE A 75 15.18 -11.95 4.50
CA PHE A 75 16.30 -12.87 4.80
C PHE A 75 17.03 -12.58 6.12
N GLY A 76 16.59 -11.54 6.85
CA GLY A 76 17.27 -11.15 8.09
C GLY A 76 18.67 -10.58 7.87
N LEU A 77 18.90 -9.99 6.69
CA LEU A 77 20.14 -9.31 6.38
C LEU A 77 20.41 -8.16 7.35
N SER A 78 21.66 -7.94 7.70
CA SER A 78 22.11 -6.85 8.54
C SER A 78 23.44 -6.28 8.08
N GLY A 79 23.72 -5.03 8.39
CA GLY A 79 24.89 -4.31 7.89
C GLY A 79 24.51 -3.20 6.93
N SER A 80 25.28 -2.98 5.88
CA SER A 80 25.06 -1.93 4.87
C SER A 80 25.15 -2.46 3.44
N LEU A 81 24.67 -1.69 2.48
CA LEU A 81 24.85 -2.00 1.06
C LEU A 81 26.19 -1.40 0.60
N SER A 82 27.13 -2.29 0.17
CA SER A 82 28.44 -1.87 -0.34
C SER A 82 28.34 -1.11 -1.66
N GLY A 83 29.27 -0.16 -1.85
CA GLY A 83 29.50 0.49 -3.14
C GLY A 83 29.91 -0.46 -4.28
N ASP A 84 30.33 -1.69 -3.96
CA ASP A 84 30.65 -2.73 -4.93
C ASP A 84 29.45 -3.17 -5.77
N ILE A 85 28.22 -2.77 -5.38
CA ILE A 85 27.02 -2.96 -6.20
C ILE A 85 27.19 -2.43 -7.63
N GLN A 86 28.02 -1.41 -7.86
CA GLN A 86 28.31 -0.86 -9.18
C GLN A 86 28.89 -1.88 -10.17
N SER A 87 29.51 -2.95 -9.68
CA SER A 87 30.09 -4.01 -10.52
C SER A 87 29.03 -4.82 -11.27
N LEU A 88 27.79 -4.82 -10.77
CA LEU A 88 26.67 -5.59 -11.34
C LEU A 88 25.98 -4.81 -12.47
N SER A 89 26.72 -4.50 -13.54
CA SER A 89 26.26 -3.59 -14.60
C SER A 89 24.99 -4.05 -15.35
N GLU A 90 24.71 -5.36 -15.35
CA GLU A 90 23.52 -5.94 -15.99
C GLU A 90 22.33 -6.11 -15.02
N LEU A 91 22.45 -5.61 -13.78
CA LEU A 91 21.40 -5.74 -12.80
C LEU A 91 20.14 -4.97 -13.21
N GLN A 92 19.00 -5.67 -13.23
CA GLN A 92 17.68 -5.13 -13.58
C GLN A 92 16.76 -5.02 -12.36
N TYR A 93 16.90 -5.93 -11.39
CA TYR A 93 16.04 -5.99 -10.21
C TYR A 93 16.89 -6.08 -8.95
N LEU A 94 16.70 -5.12 -8.04
CA LEU A 94 17.30 -5.14 -6.70
C LEU A 94 16.17 -5.02 -5.68
N ASP A 95 15.89 -6.12 -4.96
CA ASP A 95 14.94 -6.14 -3.84
C ASP A 95 15.60 -6.70 -2.58
N LEU A 96 15.82 -5.80 -1.61
CA LEU A 96 16.37 -6.13 -0.29
C LEU A 96 15.34 -5.82 0.82
N SER A 97 14.05 -5.77 0.49
CA SER A 97 12.98 -5.34 1.40
C SER A 97 12.86 -6.21 2.64
N TYR A 98 12.28 -5.64 3.69
CA TYR A 98 11.92 -6.32 4.94
C TYR A 98 13.12 -6.89 5.72
N ASN A 99 14.32 -6.35 5.48
CA ASN A 99 15.51 -6.63 6.27
C ASN A 99 15.73 -5.48 7.26
N LYS A 100 15.02 -5.52 8.39
CA LYS A 100 14.93 -4.43 9.37
C LYS A 100 16.27 -3.99 9.98
N ASP A 101 17.31 -4.82 9.87
CA ASP A 101 18.65 -4.55 10.40
C ASP A 101 19.68 -4.22 9.30
N LEU A 102 19.23 -4.18 8.02
CA LEU A 102 20.01 -3.70 6.88
C LEU A 102 19.82 -2.19 6.74
N GLY A 103 20.91 -1.41 6.73
CA GLY A 103 20.79 0.05 6.75
C GLY A 103 22.08 0.78 6.38
N GLY A 104 22.34 1.90 7.05
CA GLY A 104 23.39 2.84 6.65
C GLY A 104 22.94 3.74 5.51
N SER A 105 23.87 4.49 4.92
CA SER A 105 23.59 5.32 3.73
C SER A 105 23.55 4.45 2.47
N LEU A 106 22.68 4.79 1.54
CA LEU A 106 22.68 4.17 0.22
C LEU A 106 23.88 4.71 -0.58
N PRO A 107 24.74 3.83 -1.15
CA PRO A 107 25.92 4.30 -1.87
C PRO A 107 25.57 5.02 -3.15
N SER A 108 26.24 6.13 -3.48
CA SER A 108 26.04 6.89 -4.72
C SER A 108 26.34 6.06 -5.98
N THR A 109 27.20 5.05 -5.85
CA THR A 109 27.52 4.09 -6.92
C THR A 109 26.31 3.30 -7.41
N ILE A 110 25.17 3.29 -6.69
CA ILE A 110 23.89 2.74 -7.16
C ILE A 110 23.49 3.35 -8.51
N GLY A 111 23.82 4.63 -8.75
CA GLY A 111 23.54 5.33 -10.01
C GLY A 111 24.27 4.77 -11.23
N SER A 112 25.26 3.89 -11.05
CA SER A 112 25.97 3.23 -12.15
C SER A 112 25.21 2.04 -12.75
N LEU A 113 24.11 1.60 -12.11
CA LEU A 113 23.31 0.45 -12.55
C LEU A 113 22.32 0.85 -13.66
N LEU A 114 22.82 1.23 -14.82
CA LEU A 114 22.03 1.84 -15.89
C LEU A 114 20.92 0.92 -16.46
N ASN A 115 21.03 -0.40 -16.24
CA ASN A 115 20.03 -1.39 -16.65
C ASN A 115 18.94 -1.63 -15.58
N LEU A 116 19.03 -0.96 -14.41
CA LEU A 116 18.11 -1.19 -13.30
C LEU A 116 16.70 -0.71 -13.66
N GLN A 117 15.74 -1.60 -13.49
CA GLN A 117 14.30 -1.38 -13.71
C GLN A 117 13.53 -1.28 -12.40
N SER A 118 13.98 -1.98 -11.37
CA SER A 118 13.33 -1.95 -10.04
C SER A 118 14.37 -1.81 -8.94
N LEU A 119 14.20 -0.79 -8.11
CA LEU A 119 14.94 -0.57 -6.86
C LEU A 119 13.95 -0.57 -5.68
N ILE A 120 14.02 -1.63 -4.87
CA ILE A 120 13.04 -1.89 -3.82
C ILE A 120 13.76 -2.17 -2.50
N LEU A 121 13.59 -1.25 -1.53
CA LEU A 121 14.26 -1.29 -0.22
C LEU A 121 13.24 -1.07 0.91
N VAL A 122 12.04 -1.61 0.79
CA VAL A 122 10.92 -1.37 1.72
C VAL A 122 11.20 -1.96 3.09
N GLY A 123 10.93 -1.20 4.17
CA GLY A 123 10.97 -1.72 5.55
C GLY A 123 12.36 -2.14 6.01
N CYS A 124 13.38 -1.36 5.63
CA CYS A 124 14.77 -1.50 6.09
C CYS A 124 15.14 -0.39 7.09
N ARG A 125 16.45 -0.16 7.29
CA ARG A 125 16.97 0.91 8.16
C ARG A 125 17.89 1.88 7.43
N PHE A 126 17.70 2.08 6.11
CA PHE A 126 18.51 3.02 5.36
C PHE A 126 18.34 4.44 5.89
N THR A 127 19.45 5.19 5.97
CA THR A 127 19.55 6.53 6.54
C THR A 127 20.30 7.47 5.58
N GLY A 128 20.38 8.74 5.95
CA GLY A 128 21.04 9.76 5.12
C GLY A 128 20.15 10.22 3.99
N GLU A 129 20.74 10.93 3.05
CA GLU A 129 20.02 11.48 1.90
C GLU A 129 19.82 10.43 0.81
N ILE A 130 18.81 10.61 -0.01
CA ILE A 130 18.64 9.82 -1.24
C ILE A 130 19.70 10.30 -2.23
N PRO A 131 20.58 9.40 -2.74
CA PRO A 131 21.64 9.81 -3.67
C PRO A 131 21.06 10.45 -4.94
N THR A 132 21.61 11.60 -5.34
CA THR A 132 21.22 12.29 -6.57
C THR A 132 21.49 11.46 -7.82
N GLU A 133 22.42 10.54 -7.76
CA GLU A 133 22.83 9.62 -8.82
C GLU A 133 21.74 8.62 -9.21
N ILE A 134 20.74 8.37 -8.35
CA ILE A 134 19.57 7.57 -8.71
C ILE A 134 18.86 8.17 -9.92
N GLY A 135 18.88 9.51 -10.08
CA GLY A 135 18.32 10.18 -11.24
C GLY A 135 18.95 9.80 -12.59
N GLN A 136 20.11 9.12 -12.60
CA GLN A 136 20.77 8.60 -13.81
C GLN A 136 20.16 7.29 -14.30
N LEU A 137 19.36 6.60 -13.49
CA LEU A 137 18.77 5.28 -13.77
C LEU A 137 17.59 5.38 -14.77
N SER A 138 17.87 5.81 -16.00
CA SER A 138 16.84 6.13 -17.02
C SER A 138 15.94 4.95 -17.41
N ASN A 139 16.28 3.72 -17.03
CA ASN A 139 15.46 2.53 -17.24
C ASN A 139 14.58 2.18 -16.02
N LEU A 140 14.66 2.96 -14.93
CA LEU A 140 13.92 2.66 -13.71
C LEU A 140 12.41 2.85 -13.92
N ILE A 141 11.66 1.80 -13.61
CA ILE A 141 10.20 1.74 -13.70
C ILE A 141 9.59 1.75 -12.29
N PHE A 142 10.29 1.16 -11.33
CA PHE A 142 9.81 0.97 -9.97
C PHE A 142 10.85 1.43 -8.95
N LEU A 143 10.49 2.47 -8.18
CA LEU A 143 11.31 2.98 -7.08
C LEU A 143 10.49 2.96 -5.79
N SER A 144 10.87 2.11 -4.84
CA SER A 144 10.19 1.99 -3.56
C SER A 144 11.19 1.99 -2.43
N LEU A 145 11.27 3.12 -1.71
CA LEU A 145 12.15 3.36 -0.58
C LEU A 145 11.36 3.57 0.72
N ASN A 146 10.07 3.26 0.71
CA ASN A 146 9.20 3.52 1.85
C ASN A 146 9.57 2.72 3.10
N SER A 147 9.13 3.23 4.24
CA SER A 147 9.37 2.64 5.57
C SER A 147 10.85 2.45 5.87
N ASN A 148 11.60 3.55 5.75
CA ASN A 148 13.02 3.67 6.06
C ASN A 148 13.29 4.89 6.95
N ARG A 149 14.52 5.39 6.95
CA ARG A 149 14.93 6.58 7.71
C ARG A 149 15.67 7.59 6.83
N PHE A 150 15.38 7.60 5.52
CA PHE A 150 15.95 8.60 4.61
C PHE A 150 15.57 10.00 5.07
N SER A 151 16.51 10.94 4.95
CA SER A 151 16.38 12.32 5.37
C SER A 151 16.86 13.28 4.26
N GLY A 152 16.86 14.57 4.53
CA GLY A 152 17.20 15.56 3.51
C GLY A 152 16.08 15.78 2.50
N HIS A 153 16.39 16.31 1.34
CA HIS A 153 15.41 16.70 0.32
C HIS A 153 15.19 15.58 -0.71
N ILE A 154 14.04 15.62 -1.38
CA ILE A 154 13.83 14.82 -2.59
C ILE A 154 14.74 15.38 -3.69
N PRO A 155 15.70 14.60 -4.23
CA PRO A 155 16.62 15.12 -5.25
C PRO A 155 15.89 15.54 -6.53
N PRO A 156 16.12 16.76 -7.04
CA PRO A 156 15.54 17.18 -8.32
C PRO A 156 15.88 16.27 -9.51
N SER A 157 17.07 15.65 -9.48
CA SER A 157 17.53 14.70 -10.49
C SER A 157 16.59 13.52 -10.71
N LEU A 158 15.75 13.16 -9.72
CA LEU A 158 14.75 12.10 -9.87
C LEU A 158 13.74 12.43 -10.98
N GLY A 159 13.56 13.71 -11.36
CA GLY A 159 12.80 14.09 -12.53
C GLY A 159 13.34 13.55 -13.86
N GLY A 160 14.57 13.00 -13.88
CA GLY A 160 15.14 12.29 -15.02
C GLY A 160 14.58 10.88 -15.25
N LEU A 161 13.85 10.33 -14.30
CA LEU A 161 13.31 8.97 -14.33
C LEU A 161 12.00 8.87 -15.14
N THR A 162 12.04 9.24 -16.40
CA THR A 162 10.82 9.44 -17.24
C THR A 162 10.02 8.15 -17.51
N LYS A 163 10.61 6.97 -17.27
CA LYS A 163 9.92 5.67 -17.37
C LYS A 163 9.28 5.24 -16.05
N LEU A 164 9.46 6.02 -14.97
CA LEU A 164 9.00 5.64 -13.65
C LEU A 164 7.47 5.51 -13.62
N TYR A 165 7.01 4.36 -13.19
CA TYR A 165 5.60 4.02 -13.01
C TYR A 165 5.17 4.10 -11.54
N TRP A 166 5.99 3.53 -10.65
CA TRP A 166 5.77 3.47 -9.20
C TRP A 166 6.83 4.29 -8.48
N PHE A 167 6.40 5.27 -7.68
CA PHE A 167 7.30 6.13 -6.92
C PHE A 167 6.81 6.25 -5.48
N ASP A 168 7.46 5.52 -4.58
CA ASP A 168 7.08 5.45 -3.17
C ASP A 168 8.25 5.81 -2.25
N LEU A 169 8.14 6.96 -1.59
CA LEU A 169 9.05 7.48 -0.58
C LEU A 169 8.36 7.62 0.78
N ALA A 170 7.16 7.09 0.95
CA ALA A 170 6.37 7.26 2.15
C ALA A 170 7.06 6.68 3.40
N ASP A 171 6.67 7.18 4.58
CA ASP A 171 7.19 6.72 5.88
C ASP A 171 8.72 6.79 5.94
N ASN A 172 9.23 8.05 5.88
CA ASN A 172 10.64 8.42 5.98
C ASN A 172 10.78 9.71 6.80
N LYS A 173 11.95 10.38 6.74
CA LYS A 173 12.24 11.64 7.41
C LYS A 173 12.62 12.74 6.42
N LEU A 174 12.07 12.65 5.19
CA LEU A 174 12.36 13.61 4.12
C LEU A 174 11.81 14.99 4.47
N THR A 175 12.55 16.03 4.08
CA THR A 175 12.26 17.44 4.37
C THR A 175 12.22 18.27 3.08
N GLY A 176 11.88 19.56 3.20
CA GLY A 176 11.83 20.50 2.07
C GLY A 176 10.59 20.30 1.19
N GLY A 177 10.57 20.95 0.04
CA GLY A 177 9.44 20.96 -0.87
C GLY A 177 9.52 19.90 -1.96
N LEU A 178 8.47 19.84 -2.79
CA LEU A 178 8.45 19.02 -3.99
C LEU A 178 9.26 19.74 -5.08
N PRO A 179 10.37 19.17 -5.59
CA PRO A 179 11.16 19.82 -6.62
C PRO A 179 10.41 19.82 -7.96
N VAL A 180 10.41 20.98 -8.62
CA VAL A 180 9.88 21.18 -9.99
C VAL A 180 10.97 21.80 -10.85
N TYR A 181 10.81 21.76 -12.17
CA TYR A 181 11.74 22.39 -13.09
C TYR A 181 11.93 23.87 -12.76
N ASP A 182 13.18 24.28 -12.54
CA ASP A 182 13.56 25.65 -12.12
C ASP A 182 14.29 26.46 -13.21
N GLY A 183 14.31 25.94 -14.45
CA GLY A 183 15.06 26.50 -15.57
C GLY A 183 16.42 25.84 -15.80
N THR A 184 16.93 25.10 -14.82
CA THR A 184 18.24 24.44 -14.87
C THR A 184 18.13 22.96 -14.48
N ASN A 185 17.49 22.69 -13.35
CA ASN A 185 17.33 21.35 -12.81
C ASN A 185 16.00 20.77 -13.21
N LEU A 186 15.97 19.47 -13.48
CA LEU A 186 14.72 18.73 -13.65
C LEU A 186 13.92 18.71 -12.34
N GLY A 187 12.65 18.37 -12.45
CA GLY A 187 11.78 18.21 -11.31
C GLY A 187 10.74 17.11 -11.52
N LEU A 188 9.94 16.85 -10.47
CA LEU A 188 8.93 15.78 -10.48
C LEU A 188 7.80 16.04 -11.49
N ASP A 189 7.64 17.29 -11.94
CA ASP A 189 6.72 17.69 -13.01
C ASP A 189 7.05 17.07 -14.37
N ASN A 190 8.27 16.53 -14.54
CA ASN A 190 8.69 15.79 -15.72
C ASN A 190 8.26 14.30 -15.72
N LEU A 191 7.78 13.78 -14.60
CA LEU A 191 7.43 12.36 -14.43
C LEU A 191 6.02 12.05 -14.94
N THR A 192 5.79 12.25 -16.23
CA THR A 192 4.46 12.14 -16.86
C THR A 192 3.93 10.71 -16.96
N SER A 193 4.82 9.71 -16.96
CA SER A 193 4.44 8.28 -17.01
C SER A 193 4.08 7.69 -15.64
N THR A 194 4.40 8.39 -14.56
CA THR A 194 4.19 7.88 -13.19
C THR A 194 2.71 7.81 -12.87
N LYS A 195 2.32 6.67 -12.28
CA LYS A 195 0.95 6.41 -11.82
C LYS A 195 0.77 6.66 -10.33
N HIS A 196 1.83 6.51 -9.55
CA HIS A 196 1.79 6.48 -8.10
C HIS A 196 2.83 7.43 -7.51
N PHE A 197 2.37 8.54 -6.92
CA PHE A 197 3.16 9.41 -6.06
C PHE A 197 2.74 9.14 -4.60
N HIS A 198 3.59 8.41 -3.86
CA HIS A 198 3.39 8.11 -2.45
C HIS A 198 4.50 8.75 -1.63
N PHE A 199 4.22 9.92 -1.04
CA PHE A 199 5.17 10.71 -0.24
C PHE A 199 4.64 10.99 1.18
N GLY A 200 3.55 10.33 1.56
CA GLY A 200 2.92 10.46 2.88
C GLY A 200 3.86 10.08 4.03
N VAL A 201 3.55 10.54 5.23
CA VAL A 201 4.30 10.25 6.46
C VAL A 201 5.79 10.63 6.32
N ASN A 202 6.03 11.94 6.14
CA ASN A 202 7.35 12.53 6.05
C ASN A 202 7.36 13.90 6.79
N GLN A 203 8.40 14.70 6.59
CA GLN A 203 8.52 16.06 7.09
C GLN A 203 8.60 17.06 5.93
N LEU A 204 8.03 16.70 4.77
CA LEU A 204 7.99 17.56 3.58
C LEU A 204 7.19 18.83 3.90
N SER A 205 7.60 19.97 3.34
CA SER A 205 7.08 21.26 3.73
C SER A 205 7.02 22.27 2.56
N GLY A 206 6.58 23.47 2.86
CA GLY A 206 6.42 24.50 1.85
C GLY A 206 5.11 24.41 1.11
N ARG A 207 4.99 25.13 0.00
CA ARG A 207 3.80 25.12 -0.84
C ARG A 207 3.87 23.98 -1.85
N ILE A 208 2.71 23.44 -2.24
CA ILE A 208 2.61 22.54 -3.39
C ILE A 208 2.79 23.44 -4.64
N PRO A 209 3.86 23.23 -5.45
CA PRO A 209 4.11 24.08 -6.60
C PRO A 209 3.01 23.94 -7.65
N THR A 210 2.58 25.05 -8.27
CA THR A 210 1.56 25.02 -9.31
C THR A 210 2.00 24.19 -10.52
N GLN A 211 3.30 24.16 -10.81
CA GLN A 211 3.89 23.44 -11.94
C GLN A 211 3.94 21.93 -11.76
N ILE A 212 3.80 21.42 -10.51
CA ILE A 212 3.95 19.99 -10.22
C ILE A 212 2.94 19.14 -10.98
N PHE A 213 1.74 19.66 -11.26
CA PHE A 213 0.68 18.95 -11.96
C PHE A 213 0.45 19.55 -13.34
N ASN A 214 0.38 18.70 -14.36
CA ASN A 214 0.08 19.09 -15.73
C ASN A 214 -0.78 18.03 -16.44
N SER A 215 -1.39 18.40 -17.57
CA SER A 215 -2.34 17.56 -18.30
C SER A 215 -1.72 16.29 -18.93
N ASN A 216 -0.37 16.22 -19.01
CA ASN A 216 0.33 15.04 -19.53
C ASN A 216 0.56 13.98 -18.46
N MET A 217 0.38 14.33 -17.18
CA MET A 217 0.53 13.36 -16.08
C MET A 217 -0.58 12.34 -16.09
N THR A 218 -0.22 11.11 -15.76
CA THR A 218 -1.13 9.96 -15.75
C THR A 218 -1.34 9.38 -14.37
N LEU A 219 -1.19 10.21 -13.33
CA LEU A 219 -1.34 9.81 -11.93
C LEU A 219 -2.73 9.21 -11.66
N ILE A 220 -2.72 8.12 -10.92
CA ILE A 220 -3.91 7.48 -10.34
C ILE A 220 -3.92 7.62 -8.81
N HIS A 221 -2.74 7.67 -8.17
CA HIS A 221 -2.62 7.92 -6.73
C HIS A 221 -1.70 9.12 -6.47
N LEU A 222 -2.17 10.03 -5.62
CA LEU A 222 -1.40 11.17 -5.13
C LEU A 222 -1.57 11.27 -3.61
N LEU A 223 -0.58 10.77 -2.88
CA LEU A 223 -0.59 10.66 -1.43
C LEU A 223 0.56 11.50 -0.87
N ILE A 224 0.24 12.63 -0.24
CA ILE A 224 1.18 13.51 0.45
C ILE A 224 0.72 13.80 1.89
N ASP A 225 -0.14 12.93 2.40
CA ASP A 225 -0.70 12.97 3.75
C ASP A 225 0.38 12.99 4.83
N ASN A 226 0.04 13.42 6.05
CA ASN A 226 0.94 13.40 7.20
C ASN A 226 2.31 14.04 6.90
N ASN A 227 2.27 15.33 6.47
CA ASN A 227 3.43 16.15 6.16
C ASN A 227 3.25 17.57 6.71
N ASN A 228 4.14 18.49 6.33
CA ASN A 228 4.11 19.89 6.75
C ASN A 228 3.81 20.85 5.57
N PHE A 229 3.09 20.38 4.53
CA PHE A 229 2.73 21.23 3.40
C PHE A 229 1.78 22.35 3.82
N SER A 230 1.97 23.54 3.25
CA SER A 230 1.22 24.74 3.59
C SER A 230 0.78 25.52 2.33
N GLY A 231 -0.02 26.55 2.54
CA GLY A 231 -0.55 27.36 1.46
C GLY A 231 -1.70 26.68 0.70
N ARG A 232 -1.99 27.12 -0.50
CA ARG A 232 -3.18 26.70 -1.26
C ARG A 232 -2.93 25.41 -2.04
N ILE A 233 -3.98 24.62 -2.20
CA ILE A 233 -4.04 23.55 -3.18
C ILE A 233 -4.02 24.20 -4.57
N PRO A 234 -3.07 23.83 -5.46
CA PRO A 234 -2.98 24.48 -6.78
C PRO A 234 -4.13 24.05 -7.70
N PRO A 235 -4.74 24.96 -8.47
CA PRO A 235 -5.80 24.62 -9.41
C PRO A 235 -5.39 23.61 -10.50
N THR A 236 -4.10 23.49 -10.76
CA THR A 236 -3.56 22.47 -11.68
C THR A 236 -3.82 21.03 -11.23
N LEU A 237 -4.20 20.82 -9.97
CA LEU A 237 -4.68 19.51 -9.48
C LEU A 237 -5.85 19.00 -10.33
N GLY A 238 -6.78 19.86 -10.73
CA GLY A 238 -7.94 19.49 -11.57
C GLY A 238 -7.60 19.06 -13.00
N LEU A 239 -6.31 19.07 -13.40
CA LEU A 239 -5.84 18.53 -14.68
C LEU A 239 -5.57 17.02 -14.63
N LEU A 240 -5.52 16.42 -13.43
CA LEU A 240 -5.19 15.01 -13.22
C LEU A 240 -6.41 14.09 -13.42
N ASN A 241 -6.98 14.05 -14.60
CA ASN A 241 -8.24 13.37 -14.93
C ASN A 241 -8.23 11.84 -14.68
N GLY A 242 -7.06 11.26 -14.45
CA GLY A 242 -6.89 9.83 -14.14
C GLY A 242 -6.92 9.51 -12.65
N LEU A 243 -6.96 10.53 -11.77
CA LEU A 243 -6.77 10.35 -10.35
C LEU A 243 -7.92 9.58 -9.69
N GLU A 244 -7.57 8.55 -8.94
CA GLU A 244 -8.49 7.67 -8.21
C GLU A 244 -8.39 7.88 -6.69
N VAL A 245 -7.18 8.18 -6.18
CA VAL A 245 -6.94 8.41 -4.75
C VAL A 245 -6.19 9.72 -4.55
N LEU A 246 -6.75 10.61 -3.73
CA LEU A 246 -6.16 11.87 -3.31
C LEU A 246 -6.09 11.92 -1.78
N ARG A 247 -4.88 11.93 -1.21
CA ARG A 247 -4.66 12.10 0.23
C ARG A 247 -3.77 13.30 0.51
N PHE A 248 -4.39 14.36 1.01
CA PHE A 248 -3.76 15.61 1.44
C PHE A 248 -3.98 15.87 2.93
N ASP A 249 -4.56 14.90 3.62
CA ASP A 249 -4.90 14.97 5.04
C ASP A 249 -3.67 15.21 5.93
N ASN A 250 -3.92 15.72 7.14
CA ASN A 250 -2.88 15.95 8.15
C ASN A 250 -1.71 16.80 7.61
N ASN A 251 -2.02 18.01 7.15
CA ASN A 251 -1.09 19.02 6.67
C ASN A 251 -1.48 20.42 7.20
N TYR A 252 -0.85 21.47 6.71
CA TYR A 252 -1.16 22.87 7.02
C TYR A 252 -1.72 23.61 5.79
N LEU A 253 -2.41 22.89 4.89
CA LEU A 253 -2.99 23.47 3.67
C LEU A 253 -4.10 24.47 4.02
N SER A 254 -4.15 25.59 3.31
CA SER A 254 -5.02 26.70 3.62
C SER A 254 -5.67 27.30 2.36
N GLY A 255 -6.62 28.22 2.55
CA GLY A 255 -7.39 28.79 1.45
C GLY A 255 -8.44 27.85 0.91
N PRO A 256 -9.18 28.26 -0.14
CA PRO A 256 -10.26 27.46 -0.70
C PRO A 256 -9.73 26.24 -1.48
N VAL A 257 -10.51 25.17 -1.47
CA VAL A 257 -10.33 24.06 -2.40
C VAL A 257 -10.61 24.58 -3.81
N PRO A 258 -9.77 24.25 -4.81
CA PRO A 258 -9.99 24.72 -6.18
C PRO A 258 -11.36 24.28 -6.73
N THR A 259 -12.08 25.20 -7.39
CA THR A 259 -13.43 24.94 -7.91
C THR A 259 -13.49 23.84 -8.97
N ASN A 260 -12.37 23.57 -9.64
CA ASN A 260 -12.25 22.53 -10.64
C ASN A 260 -11.86 21.15 -10.08
N ILE A 261 -12.00 20.94 -8.76
CA ILE A 261 -11.80 19.63 -8.13
C ILE A 261 -12.77 18.59 -8.71
N ASN A 262 -13.96 19.00 -9.11
CA ASN A 262 -14.98 18.14 -9.72
C ASN A 262 -14.65 17.66 -11.15
N ASN A 263 -13.56 18.14 -11.76
CA ASN A 263 -13.00 17.54 -12.98
C ASN A 263 -12.42 16.14 -12.72
N LEU A 264 -12.12 15.81 -11.47
CA LEU A 264 -11.55 14.52 -11.07
C LEU A 264 -12.65 13.44 -10.98
N THR A 265 -13.33 13.17 -12.07
CA THR A 265 -14.52 12.29 -12.12
C THR A 265 -14.25 10.81 -11.82
N LYS A 266 -12.97 10.39 -11.86
CA LYS A 266 -12.55 9.03 -11.48
C LYS A 266 -12.17 8.91 -10.02
N LEU A 267 -12.12 10.02 -9.28
CA LEU A 267 -11.72 10.02 -7.88
C LEU A 267 -12.69 9.17 -7.04
N ALA A 268 -12.15 8.16 -6.39
CA ALA A 268 -12.87 7.29 -5.47
C ALA A 268 -12.65 7.69 -4.00
N GLU A 269 -11.47 8.20 -3.67
CA GLU A 269 -11.05 8.52 -2.31
C GLU A 269 -10.57 9.98 -2.23
N LEU A 270 -11.25 10.79 -1.43
CA LEU A 270 -10.91 12.19 -1.17
C LEU A 270 -10.65 12.42 0.32
N HIS A 271 -9.40 12.65 0.70
CA HIS A 271 -8.96 12.93 2.06
C HIS A 271 -8.35 14.32 2.14
N LEU A 272 -9.04 15.24 2.79
CA LEU A 272 -8.62 16.63 3.03
C LEU A 272 -8.66 17.00 4.51
N GLU A 273 -8.96 16.05 5.40
CA GLU A 273 -9.15 16.29 6.83
C GLU A 273 -7.89 16.81 7.53
N ASN A 274 -8.09 17.47 8.67
CA ASN A 274 -7.00 17.99 9.50
C ASN A 274 -6.07 18.95 8.75
N ASN A 275 -6.67 20.00 8.17
CA ASN A 275 -6.00 21.09 7.48
C ASN A 275 -6.56 22.45 7.94
N GLN A 276 -6.15 23.53 7.28
CA GLN A 276 -6.63 24.89 7.54
C GLN A 276 -7.42 25.44 6.34
N LEU A 277 -8.12 24.55 5.60
CA LEU A 277 -8.86 24.92 4.41
C LEU A 277 -10.03 25.84 4.76
N THR A 278 -10.26 26.86 3.92
CA THR A 278 -11.25 27.92 4.11
C THR A 278 -12.15 28.08 2.89
N GLY A 279 -13.02 29.09 2.89
CA GLY A 279 -13.96 29.30 1.81
C GLY A 279 -15.16 28.35 1.86
N PRO A 280 -15.95 28.26 0.78
CA PRO A 280 -17.09 27.34 0.75
C PRO A 280 -16.64 25.88 0.72
N LEU A 281 -17.51 24.97 1.17
CA LEU A 281 -17.33 23.55 0.89
C LEU A 281 -17.22 23.33 -0.63
N PRO A 282 -16.27 22.50 -1.11
CA PRO A 282 -16.13 22.27 -2.55
C PRO A 282 -17.40 21.63 -3.13
N ASP A 283 -17.71 21.98 -4.37
CA ASP A 283 -18.75 21.31 -5.13
C ASP A 283 -18.24 19.99 -5.70
N LEU A 284 -18.78 18.87 -5.22
CA LEU A 284 -18.42 17.52 -5.67
C LEU A 284 -19.46 16.93 -6.65
N THR A 285 -20.35 17.78 -7.18
CA THR A 285 -21.36 17.34 -8.16
C THR A 285 -20.69 16.69 -9.39
N GLY A 286 -21.17 15.52 -9.78
CA GLY A 286 -20.65 14.78 -10.93
C GLY A 286 -19.47 13.84 -10.64
N MET A 287 -18.93 13.85 -9.42
CA MET A 287 -17.87 12.92 -9.00
C MET A 287 -18.46 11.55 -8.60
N ASN A 288 -19.08 10.87 -9.54
CA ASN A 288 -19.89 9.67 -9.29
C ASN A 288 -19.08 8.44 -8.83
N SER A 289 -17.76 8.49 -8.96
CA SER A 289 -16.87 7.42 -8.48
C SER A 289 -16.55 7.53 -6.99
N LEU A 290 -16.85 8.69 -6.34
CA LEU A 290 -16.52 8.90 -4.93
C LEU A 290 -17.21 7.87 -4.03
N SER A 291 -16.40 7.09 -3.34
CA SER A 291 -16.80 6.11 -2.33
C SER A 291 -16.44 6.56 -0.91
N PHE A 292 -15.38 7.34 -0.75
CA PHE A 292 -14.95 7.87 0.53
C PHE A 292 -14.66 9.37 0.44
N VAL A 293 -15.22 10.15 1.37
CA VAL A 293 -14.96 11.59 1.49
C VAL A 293 -14.74 11.93 2.97
N ASP A 294 -13.56 12.47 3.27
CA ASP A 294 -13.28 13.10 4.57
C ASP A 294 -12.72 14.51 4.36
N MET A 295 -13.44 15.50 4.90
CA MET A 295 -13.02 16.89 4.93
C MET A 295 -13.03 17.46 6.36
N SER A 296 -13.14 16.59 7.36
CA SER A 296 -13.28 16.93 8.78
C SER A 296 -12.15 17.84 9.27
N ASN A 297 -12.43 18.60 10.33
CA ASN A 297 -11.43 19.43 11.02
C ASN A 297 -10.75 20.44 10.07
N ASN A 298 -11.55 21.20 9.34
CA ASN A 298 -11.13 22.32 8.53
C ASN A 298 -11.87 23.59 8.96
N THR A 299 -11.56 24.73 8.35
CA THR A 299 -12.12 26.04 8.69
C THR A 299 -13.00 26.61 7.57
N PHE A 300 -13.73 25.75 6.87
CA PHE A 300 -14.68 26.17 5.83
C PHE A 300 -15.73 27.15 6.37
N ASN A 301 -16.28 27.97 5.47
CA ASN A 301 -17.35 28.88 5.82
C ASN A 301 -18.59 28.10 6.30
N ALA A 302 -19.32 28.67 7.25
CA ALA A 302 -20.58 28.12 7.65
C ALA A 302 -21.56 28.09 6.46
N SER A 303 -22.25 26.98 6.28
CA SER A 303 -23.22 26.76 5.20
C SER A 303 -24.27 25.75 5.61
N ASP A 304 -25.37 25.70 4.89
CA ASP A 304 -26.28 24.57 4.98
C ASP A 304 -25.67 23.33 4.27
N ALA A 305 -26.29 22.16 4.49
CA ALA A 305 -25.92 20.91 3.85
C ALA A 305 -25.92 21.06 2.32
N PRO A 306 -24.80 20.84 1.62
CA PRO A 306 -24.74 21.01 0.17
C PRO A 306 -25.54 19.92 -0.56
N SER A 307 -26.15 20.26 -1.69
CA SER A 307 -27.03 19.37 -2.45
C SER A 307 -26.32 18.13 -3.02
N TRP A 308 -25.00 18.19 -3.26
CA TRP A 308 -24.26 17.04 -3.75
C TRP A 308 -24.18 15.88 -2.75
N LEU A 309 -24.42 16.12 -1.46
CA LEU A 309 -24.42 15.05 -0.43
C LEU A 309 -25.32 13.88 -0.78
N THR A 310 -26.44 14.13 -1.42
CA THR A 310 -27.45 13.13 -1.77
C THR A 310 -27.32 12.61 -3.20
N ALA A 311 -26.36 13.14 -3.98
CA ALA A 311 -26.13 12.78 -5.38
C ALA A 311 -25.01 11.76 -5.59
N LEU A 312 -24.16 11.50 -4.58
CA LEU A 312 -22.99 10.62 -4.68
C LEU A 312 -23.38 9.16 -4.39
N LEU A 313 -23.91 8.46 -5.38
CA LEU A 313 -24.51 7.13 -5.21
C LEU A 313 -23.51 6.01 -4.87
N SER A 314 -22.21 6.21 -5.15
CA SER A 314 -21.15 5.25 -4.81
C SER A 314 -20.62 5.42 -3.38
N LEU A 315 -21.10 6.44 -2.64
CA LEU A 315 -20.54 6.83 -1.35
C LEU A 315 -20.79 5.77 -0.29
N THR A 316 -19.70 5.25 0.29
CA THR A 316 -19.71 4.30 1.41
C THR A 316 -19.48 5.01 2.74
N SER A 317 -18.66 6.05 2.74
CA SER A 317 -18.24 6.76 3.95
C SER A 317 -18.19 8.27 3.72
N LEU A 318 -18.85 9.01 4.59
CA LEU A 318 -18.87 10.47 4.57
C LEU A 318 -18.51 11.01 5.95
N TYR A 319 -17.38 11.72 6.04
CA TYR A 319 -16.88 12.33 7.26
C TYR A 319 -16.76 13.84 7.06
N LEU A 320 -17.61 14.58 7.77
CA LEU A 320 -17.70 16.04 7.73
C LEU A 320 -17.75 16.57 9.16
N GLU A 321 -16.83 16.14 10.02
CA GLU A 321 -16.80 16.52 11.43
C GLU A 321 -16.23 17.93 11.59
N ASN A 322 -16.81 18.74 12.50
CA ASN A 322 -16.30 20.06 12.91
C ASN A 322 -16.19 21.08 11.74
N LEU A 323 -17.22 21.17 10.88
CA LEU A 323 -17.22 22.04 9.69
C LEU A 323 -18.21 23.21 9.74
N ARG A 324 -19.01 23.35 10.81
CA ARG A 324 -20.05 24.38 10.95
C ARG A 324 -21.19 24.25 9.95
N ILE A 325 -21.45 23.04 9.42
CA ILE A 325 -22.57 22.76 8.52
C ILE A 325 -23.88 22.84 9.32
N GLY A 326 -24.87 23.57 8.81
CA GLY A 326 -26.18 23.79 9.46
C GLY A 326 -27.33 23.23 8.63
N GLY A 327 -28.53 23.71 8.97
CA GLY A 327 -29.78 23.23 8.38
C GLY A 327 -30.19 21.86 8.89
N GLN A 328 -31.16 21.24 8.22
CA GLN A 328 -31.60 19.88 8.53
C GLN A 328 -30.67 18.86 7.83
N VAL A 329 -30.50 17.70 8.47
CA VAL A 329 -29.84 16.57 7.81
C VAL A 329 -30.76 16.06 6.71
N PRO A 330 -30.32 16.01 5.44
CA PRO A 330 -31.16 15.49 4.35
C PRO A 330 -31.51 14.02 4.57
N GLU A 331 -32.81 13.69 4.51
CA GLU A 331 -33.30 12.31 4.73
C GLU A 331 -32.73 11.34 3.67
N GLU A 332 -32.58 11.80 2.43
CA GLU A 332 -32.08 11.03 1.30
C GLU A 332 -30.64 10.52 1.53
N LEU A 333 -29.87 11.19 2.39
CA LEU A 333 -28.50 10.78 2.73
C LEU A 333 -28.47 9.38 3.36
N PHE A 334 -29.50 9.02 4.14
CA PHE A 334 -29.59 7.71 4.78
C PHE A 334 -29.99 6.59 3.81
N SER A 335 -30.55 6.93 2.65
CA SER A 335 -30.99 5.99 1.62
C SER A 335 -29.99 5.79 0.47
N LEU A 336 -28.82 6.43 0.52
CA LEU A 336 -27.76 6.20 -0.46
C LEU A 336 -27.38 4.70 -0.49
N PRO A 337 -27.33 4.07 -1.68
CA PRO A 337 -27.34 2.61 -1.77
C PRO A 337 -26.10 1.94 -1.16
N ALA A 338 -24.95 2.60 -1.19
CA ALA A 338 -23.67 2.05 -0.71
C ALA A 338 -23.26 2.55 0.69
N ILE A 339 -24.00 3.51 1.28
CA ILE A 339 -23.57 4.20 2.51
C ILE A 339 -23.46 3.24 3.69
N GLN A 340 -22.32 3.27 4.38
CA GLN A 340 -22.01 2.44 5.55
C GLN A 340 -21.84 3.30 6.81
N THR A 341 -21.15 4.44 6.66
CA THR A 341 -20.84 5.29 7.81
C THR A 341 -21.01 6.77 7.48
N LEU A 342 -21.73 7.45 8.36
CA LEU A 342 -21.87 8.89 8.37
C LEU A 342 -21.27 9.46 9.66
N ARG A 343 -20.28 10.35 9.56
CA ARG A 343 -19.70 11.10 10.68
C ARG A 343 -19.91 12.60 10.44
N LEU A 344 -20.89 13.15 11.16
CA LEU A 344 -21.32 14.55 11.03
C LEU A 344 -21.21 15.29 12.37
N ARG A 345 -20.38 14.78 13.27
CA ARG A 345 -20.20 15.31 14.63
C ARG A 345 -19.68 16.76 14.61
N GLY A 346 -20.03 17.54 15.65
CA GLY A 346 -19.45 18.87 15.88
C GLY A 346 -19.88 19.90 14.83
N ASN A 347 -21.12 19.79 14.32
CA ASN A 347 -21.68 20.69 13.33
C ASN A 347 -22.84 21.53 13.91
N ARG A 348 -23.64 22.11 13.06
CA ARG A 348 -24.82 22.93 13.43
C ARG A 348 -26.13 22.39 12.85
N PHE A 349 -26.17 21.09 12.55
CA PHE A 349 -27.40 20.45 12.08
C PHE A 349 -28.49 20.61 13.14
N ASN A 350 -29.69 21.02 12.72
CA ASN A 350 -30.76 21.40 13.63
C ASN A 350 -32.10 20.78 13.22
N GLY A 351 -33.15 21.11 13.99
CA GLY A 351 -34.51 20.67 13.72
C GLY A 351 -34.74 19.19 14.02
N THR A 352 -35.60 18.56 13.24
CA THR A 352 -35.94 17.14 13.38
C THR A 352 -35.04 16.27 12.51
N LEU A 353 -34.39 15.30 13.13
CA LEU A 353 -33.70 14.23 12.40
C LEU A 353 -34.74 13.22 11.92
N THR A 354 -34.90 13.11 10.61
CA THR A 354 -35.82 12.14 10.02
C THR A 354 -35.00 10.99 9.38
N ILE A 355 -35.22 9.78 9.88
CA ILE A 355 -34.67 8.56 9.26
C ILE A 355 -35.86 7.79 8.69
N GLY A 356 -36.08 7.87 7.37
CA GLY A 356 -37.17 7.21 6.67
C GLY A 356 -37.10 5.69 6.74
N SER A 357 -38.17 5.01 6.34
CA SER A 357 -38.22 3.55 6.28
C SER A 357 -37.34 2.95 5.18
N GLY A 358 -36.86 3.77 4.23
CA GLY A 358 -36.04 3.39 3.09
C GLY A 358 -34.53 3.53 3.29
N PHE A 359 -34.04 3.60 4.53
CA PHE A 359 -32.61 3.72 4.78
C PHE A 359 -31.82 2.51 4.22
N SER A 360 -30.57 2.76 3.83
CA SER A 360 -29.70 1.72 3.25
C SER A 360 -29.47 0.56 4.22
N THR A 361 -29.60 -0.66 3.73
CA THR A 361 -29.27 -1.88 4.49
C THR A 361 -27.77 -1.98 4.83
N GLN A 362 -26.92 -1.24 4.12
CA GLN A 362 -25.49 -1.16 4.36
C GLN A 362 -25.12 -0.20 5.51
N LEU A 363 -26.03 0.71 5.89
CA LEU A 363 -25.75 1.77 6.85
C LEU A 363 -25.59 1.19 8.27
N GLN A 364 -24.36 1.23 8.79
CA GLN A 364 -23.98 0.66 10.09
C GLN A 364 -23.87 1.71 11.19
N LYS A 365 -23.42 2.94 10.83
CA LYS A 365 -23.15 3.98 11.83
C LYS A 365 -23.57 5.36 11.34
N ILE A 366 -24.30 6.07 12.22
CA ILE A 366 -24.62 7.49 12.10
C ILE A 366 -24.10 8.19 13.36
N ASP A 367 -23.16 9.09 13.22
CA ASP A 367 -22.60 9.89 14.31
C ASP A 367 -22.93 11.37 14.10
N LEU A 368 -23.87 11.86 14.89
CA LEU A 368 -24.37 13.23 14.88
C LEU A 368 -24.15 13.92 16.24
N GLN A 369 -23.15 13.49 17.01
CA GLN A 369 -22.82 14.09 18.30
C GLN A 369 -22.56 15.59 18.16
N ASP A 370 -22.82 16.33 19.23
CA ASP A 370 -22.47 17.75 19.34
C ASP A 370 -23.03 18.59 18.18
N ASN A 371 -24.36 18.45 17.90
CA ASN A 371 -25.15 19.23 16.95
C ASN A 371 -26.31 19.95 17.65
N LEU A 372 -27.28 20.47 16.90
CA LEU A 372 -28.40 21.23 17.40
C LEU A 372 -29.77 20.54 17.15
N ILE A 373 -29.78 19.21 17.06
CA ILE A 373 -30.96 18.40 16.77
C ILE A 373 -31.92 18.44 17.99
N THR A 374 -33.19 18.76 17.73
CA THR A 374 -34.22 18.93 18.77
C THR A 374 -35.25 17.81 18.83
N ALA A 375 -35.39 17.05 17.73
CA ALA A 375 -36.34 15.95 17.64
C ALA A 375 -35.82 14.85 16.73
N ILE A 376 -36.39 13.64 16.84
CA ILE A 376 -36.10 12.52 15.96
C ILE A 376 -37.41 11.86 15.51
N THR A 377 -37.48 11.50 14.23
CA THR A 377 -38.52 10.67 13.64
C THR A 377 -37.89 9.49 12.93
N VAL A 378 -38.26 8.29 13.34
CA VAL A 378 -37.78 7.05 12.68
C VAL A 378 -39.01 6.38 12.04
N GLY A 379 -38.97 6.26 10.72
CA GLY A 379 -40.05 5.64 9.93
C GLY A 379 -39.96 4.12 9.92
N GLY A 380 -41.09 3.42 10.06
CA GLY A 380 -41.16 1.95 9.89
C GLY A 380 -40.47 1.14 10.99
N SER A 381 -39.68 0.16 10.59
CA SER A 381 -38.83 -0.61 11.50
C SER A 381 -37.75 0.29 12.11
N GLN A 382 -37.53 0.21 13.41
CA GLN A 382 -36.51 1.00 14.08
C GLN A 382 -35.12 0.78 13.44
N TYR A 383 -34.39 1.88 13.23
CA TYR A 383 -32.97 1.77 12.88
C TYR A 383 -32.21 1.12 14.05
N THR A 384 -31.79 -0.12 13.86
CA THR A 384 -31.22 -0.97 14.93
C THR A 384 -29.69 -0.90 14.99
N LYS A 385 -29.06 -0.18 14.06
CA LYS A 385 -27.61 0.00 14.01
C LYS A 385 -27.17 1.17 14.91
N LYS A 386 -25.93 1.58 14.83
CA LYS A 386 -25.37 2.57 15.74
C LYS A 386 -25.76 4.00 15.35
N LEU A 387 -26.66 4.63 16.11
CA LEU A 387 -26.99 6.05 16.03
C LEU A 387 -26.52 6.74 17.31
N ILE A 388 -25.75 7.84 17.19
CA ILE A 388 -25.17 8.57 18.32
C ILE A 388 -25.59 10.04 18.23
N LEU A 389 -26.33 10.52 19.23
CA LEU A 389 -26.86 11.88 19.32
C LEU A 389 -26.39 12.65 20.57
N SER A 390 -25.45 12.12 21.35
CA SER A 390 -24.96 12.81 22.55
C SER A 390 -24.54 14.25 22.24
N GLY A 391 -24.75 15.18 23.16
CA GLY A 391 -24.46 16.60 22.97
C GLY A 391 -25.51 17.40 22.16
N ASN A 392 -26.63 16.78 21.73
CA ASN A 392 -27.73 17.46 21.07
C ASN A 392 -28.81 17.89 22.05
N PRO A 393 -29.60 18.98 21.80
CA PRO A 393 -30.71 19.42 22.64
C PRO A 393 -31.76 18.34 22.92
N ILE A 394 -32.02 17.44 21.96
CA ILE A 394 -32.96 16.31 22.13
C ILE A 394 -32.59 15.43 23.33
N CYS A 395 -31.31 15.35 23.68
CA CYS A 395 -30.82 14.51 24.79
C CYS A 395 -31.22 15.05 26.17
N ASN A 396 -31.71 16.28 26.25
CA ASN A 396 -32.22 16.87 27.48
C ASN A 396 -33.71 16.54 27.74
N GLN A 397 -34.37 15.77 26.85
CA GLN A 397 -35.84 15.56 26.87
C GLN A 397 -36.29 14.18 27.38
N GLY A 398 -35.42 13.37 27.96
CA GLY A 398 -35.75 12.16 28.73
C GLY A 398 -36.17 10.89 27.98
N ASN A 399 -36.66 10.97 26.74
CA ASN A 399 -37.21 9.81 26.00
C ASN A 399 -36.27 9.19 24.95
N THR A 400 -35.02 9.65 24.84
CA THR A 400 -34.07 9.28 23.80
C THR A 400 -32.76 8.74 24.34
N GLU A 401 -32.77 8.23 25.58
CA GLU A 401 -31.57 7.76 26.28
C GLU A 401 -30.72 6.77 25.48
N GLN A 402 -31.35 5.93 24.65
CA GLN A 402 -30.64 4.94 23.84
C GLN A 402 -29.66 5.55 22.82
N TYR A 403 -29.91 6.78 22.32
CA TYR A 403 -29.08 7.49 21.34
C TYR A 403 -28.15 8.52 21.98
N CYS A 404 -28.43 8.90 23.24
CA CYS A 404 -27.78 9.98 23.94
C CYS A 404 -26.71 9.54 24.95
N LYS A 405 -26.64 8.25 25.25
CA LYS A 405 -25.57 7.73 26.11
C LYS A 405 -24.27 7.80 25.35
N THR A 406 -23.33 8.59 25.85
CA THR A 406 -21.93 8.45 25.49
C THR A 406 -21.52 7.05 25.91
N THR A 407 -21.41 6.16 24.95
CA THR A 407 -20.95 4.80 25.21
C THR A 407 -19.47 4.81 25.58
N GLY A 408 -19.18 5.14 26.83
CA GLY A 408 -17.97 4.70 27.51
C GLY A 408 -18.03 3.19 27.80
N GLN A 409 -19.12 2.55 27.43
CA GLN A 409 -19.23 1.10 27.27
C GLN A 409 -19.40 0.83 25.77
N SER A 410 -18.24 0.61 25.10
CA SER A 410 -18.26 -0.27 23.96
C SER A 410 -19.00 -1.54 24.40
N ASN A 411 -20.22 -1.82 23.87
CA ASN A 411 -20.50 -3.21 23.60
C ASN A 411 -19.19 -3.75 23.02
N PRO A 412 -18.60 -4.84 23.55
CA PRO A 412 -17.47 -5.44 22.92
C PRO A 412 -17.90 -5.64 21.47
N GLY A 413 -17.39 -4.80 20.58
CA GLY A 413 -17.71 -4.87 19.15
C GLY A 413 -17.46 -6.30 18.74
N ALA A 414 -18.14 -6.77 17.71
CA ALA A 414 -17.82 -8.08 17.17
C ALA A 414 -16.28 -8.21 17.13
N PRO A 415 -15.73 -9.34 17.58
CA PRO A 415 -14.27 -9.50 17.58
C PRO A 415 -13.74 -9.20 16.18
N PRO A 416 -12.56 -8.56 16.07
CA PRO A 416 -12.00 -8.26 14.76
C PRO A 416 -11.89 -9.53 13.95
N TYR A 417 -12.04 -9.40 12.62
CA TYR A 417 -11.96 -10.54 11.72
C TYR A 417 -10.70 -11.37 11.99
N THR A 418 -10.87 -12.65 11.95
CA THR A 418 -9.80 -13.66 12.00
C THR A 418 -10.20 -14.78 11.06
N THR A 419 -9.25 -15.21 10.23
CA THR A 419 -9.50 -16.31 9.29
C THR A 419 -9.98 -17.56 10.01
N ALA A 420 -11.12 -18.08 9.58
CA ALA A 420 -11.72 -19.27 10.18
C ALA A 420 -10.84 -20.50 9.97
N LYS A 421 -10.59 -21.25 11.04
CA LYS A 421 -9.91 -22.54 10.98
C LYS A 421 -10.92 -23.65 10.71
N LYS A 422 -10.66 -24.46 9.70
CA LYS A 422 -11.52 -25.59 9.30
C LYS A 422 -11.09 -26.87 10.02
N CYS A 423 -10.90 -26.80 11.33
CA CYS A 423 -10.39 -27.91 12.13
C CYS A 423 -11.50 -28.84 12.60
N ALA A 424 -11.17 -30.13 12.74
CA ALA A 424 -11.98 -31.09 13.48
C ALA A 424 -12.04 -30.72 14.98
N GLU A 425 -12.90 -31.36 15.75
CA GLU A 425 -13.10 -31.07 17.19
C GLU A 425 -11.82 -31.12 18.03
N LEU A 426 -10.83 -31.92 17.63
CA LEU A 426 -9.52 -32.04 18.28
C LEU A 426 -8.40 -31.69 17.28
N PRO A 427 -8.03 -30.40 17.13
CA PRO A 427 -6.94 -29.99 16.25
C PRO A 427 -5.59 -30.51 16.80
N PRO A 428 -4.59 -30.75 15.91
CA PRO A 428 -3.26 -31.17 16.33
C PRO A 428 -2.59 -30.09 17.20
N THR A 429 -1.83 -30.56 18.21
CA THR A 429 -0.99 -29.67 19.02
C THR A 429 0.30 -29.38 18.25
N CYS A 430 0.55 -28.11 17.92
CA CYS A 430 1.74 -27.68 17.20
C CYS A 430 2.93 -27.45 18.17
N LEU A 431 4.15 -27.61 17.67
CA LEU A 431 5.37 -27.24 18.39
C LEU A 431 5.40 -25.72 18.63
N SER A 432 6.19 -25.27 19.60
CA SER A 432 6.26 -23.85 20.00
C SER A 432 6.66 -22.89 18.87
N SER A 433 7.41 -23.36 17.88
CA SER A 433 7.82 -22.61 16.68
C SER A 433 6.78 -22.62 15.55
N GLN A 434 5.74 -23.46 15.65
CA GLN A 434 4.74 -23.65 14.61
C GLN A 434 3.42 -23.01 14.99
N LEU A 435 2.60 -22.71 14.00
CA LEU A 435 1.22 -22.29 14.18
C LEU A 435 0.29 -23.25 13.43
N LEU A 436 -0.91 -23.38 13.97
CA LEU A 436 -1.99 -24.11 13.31
C LEU A 436 -2.54 -23.28 12.16
N SER A 437 -2.41 -23.79 10.93
CA SER A 437 -2.91 -23.14 9.73
C SER A 437 -4.45 -23.14 9.66
N PRO A 438 -5.08 -22.31 8.84
CA PRO A 438 -6.51 -22.40 8.53
C PRO A 438 -6.97 -23.78 8.04
N SER A 439 -6.09 -24.55 7.39
CA SER A 439 -6.34 -25.94 6.96
C SER A 439 -5.99 -26.98 8.02
N CYS A 440 -5.66 -26.57 9.26
CA CYS A 440 -5.38 -27.43 10.42
C CYS A 440 -4.11 -28.28 10.30
N THR A 441 -3.11 -27.75 9.64
CA THR A 441 -1.75 -28.29 9.62
C THR A 441 -0.82 -27.43 10.47
N CYS A 442 0.14 -28.04 11.15
CA CYS A 442 1.16 -27.32 11.92
C CYS A 442 2.31 -26.92 11.00
N ALA A 443 2.57 -25.62 10.88
CA ALA A 443 3.64 -25.10 10.05
C ALA A 443 4.19 -23.77 10.59
N VAL A 444 5.33 -23.33 10.08
CA VAL A 444 5.90 -22.01 10.35
C VAL A 444 5.49 -21.08 9.21
N PRO A 445 4.50 -20.19 9.42
CA PRO A 445 4.05 -19.28 8.36
C PRO A 445 5.07 -18.17 8.11
N TYR A 446 5.10 -17.68 6.87
CA TYR A 446 5.71 -16.39 6.59
C TYR A 446 4.75 -15.29 7.06
N LYS A 447 5.24 -14.42 7.93
CA LYS A 447 4.43 -13.40 8.60
C LYS A 447 4.79 -12.00 8.15
N GLY A 448 3.82 -11.11 8.26
CA GLY A 448 4.00 -9.67 8.08
C GLY A 448 2.71 -8.91 8.33
N THR A 449 2.73 -7.62 8.02
CA THR A 449 1.58 -6.75 8.12
C THR A 449 1.29 -6.13 6.77
N LEU A 450 0.05 -6.23 6.31
CA LEU A 450 -0.47 -5.50 5.16
C LEU A 450 -1.01 -4.16 5.64
N PHE A 451 -0.69 -3.10 4.90
CA PHE A 451 -1.19 -1.75 5.11
C PHE A 451 -1.85 -1.27 3.82
N PHE A 452 -3.11 -0.88 3.90
CA PHE A 452 -3.87 -0.30 2.79
C PHE A 452 -4.08 1.18 3.06
N ARG A 453 -3.64 2.03 2.15
CA ARG A 453 -3.55 3.48 2.35
C ARG A 453 -4.85 4.23 2.10
N ALA A 454 -5.81 3.62 1.42
CA ALA A 454 -7.08 4.24 1.09
C ALA A 454 -8.16 3.17 0.83
N PRO A 455 -8.68 2.51 1.88
CA PRO A 455 -9.77 1.54 1.72
C PRO A 455 -11.10 2.26 1.49
N SER A 456 -11.84 1.85 0.46
CA SER A 456 -13.15 2.41 0.10
C SER A 456 -14.31 1.89 0.97
N PHE A 457 -14.03 1.32 2.13
CA PHE A 457 -15.03 0.81 3.06
C PHE A 457 -14.67 1.15 4.51
N SER A 458 -15.68 1.29 5.34
CA SER A 458 -15.53 1.58 6.77
C SER A 458 -16.07 0.47 7.67
N ASP A 459 -16.81 -0.49 7.13
CA ASP A 459 -17.28 -1.67 7.87
C ASP A 459 -16.19 -2.75 7.91
N LEU A 460 -15.35 -2.70 8.95
CA LEU A 460 -14.30 -3.69 9.17
C LEU A 460 -14.82 -5.07 9.64
N THR A 461 -16.12 -5.22 9.86
CA THR A 461 -16.71 -6.48 10.32
C THR A 461 -17.16 -7.37 9.17
N ASN A 462 -17.20 -6.86 7.96
CA ASN A 462 -17.62 -7.60 6.78
C ASN A 462 -16.55 -8.61 6.34
N SER A 463 -16.73 -9.87 6.71
CA SER A 463 -15.80 -10.95 6.42
C SER A 463 -15.57 -11.19 4.92
N SER A 464 -16.53 -10.84 4.07
CA SER A 464 -16.42 -11.10 2.62
C SER A 464 -15.24 -10.36 1.97
N TYR A 465 -14.86 -9.19 2.48
CA TYR A 465 -13.70 -8.43 2.00
C TYR A 465 -12.40 -9.21 2.21
N TYR A 466 -12.21 -9.74 3.41
CA TYR A 466 -10.98 -10.46 3.79
C TYR A 466 -10.88 -11.83 3.12
N ILE A 467 -12.02 -12.54 2.95
CA ILE A 467 -12.07 -13.80 2.21
C ILE A 467 -11.61 -13.60 0.76
N GLN A 468 -12.10 -12.55 0.08
CA GLN A 468 -11.68 -12.24 -1.29
C GLN A 468 -10.18 -11.89 -1.35
N LEU A 469 -9.65 -11.20 -0.34
CA LEU A 469 -8.24 -10.88 -0.22
C LEU A 469 -7.39 -12.15 -0.09
N GLU A 470 -7.76 -13.07 0.80
CA GLU A 470 -7.11 -14.37 1.01
C GLU A 470 -7.10 -15.22 -0.27
N GLU A 471 -8.26 -15.36 -0.91
CA GLU A 471 -8.41 -16.12 -2.15
C GLU A 471 -7.58 -15.53 -3.28
N GLY A 472 -7.58 -14.21 -3.42
CA GLY A 472 -6.79 -13.50 -4.42
C GLY A 472 -5.28 -13.70 -4.24
N MET A 473 -4.78 -13.62 -3.01
CA MET A 473 -3.37 -13.91 -2.70
C MET A 473 -3.01 -15.36 -2.99
N LYS A 474 -3.86 -16.32 -2.56
CA LYS A 474 -3.62 -17.74 -2.80
C LYS A 474 -3.59 -18.06 -4.29
N ALA A 475 -4.52 -17.51 -5.07
CA ALA A 475 -4.53 -17.65 -6.52
C ALA A 475 -3.24 -17.09 -7.17
N LYS A 476 -2.75 -15.94 -6.67
CA LYS A 476 -1.51 -15.35 -7.16
C LYS A 476 -0.30 -16.23 -6.90
N PHE A 477 -0.15 -16.77 -5.69
CA PHE A 477 0.94 -17.68 -5.35
C PHE A 477 0.93 -18.95 -6.19
N LEU A 478 -0.26 -19.48 -6.49
CA LEU A 478 -0.43 -20.64 -7.36
C LEU A 478 0.10 -20.39 -8.78
N VAL A 479 -0.17 -19.20 -9.36
CA VAL A 479 0.36 -18.80 -10.67
C VAL A 479 1.90 -18.83 -10.68
N TYR A 480 2.53 -18.43 -9.57
CA TYR A 480 3.99 -18.46 -9.40
C TYR A 480 4.52 -19.82 -8.92
N LYS A 481 3.66 -20.85 -8.83
CA LYS A 481 3.99 -22.22 -8.38
C LYS A 481 4.62 -22.25 -6.99
N ILE A 482 4.27 -21.30 -6.13
CA ILE A 482 4.72 -21.29 -4.73
C ILE A 482 3.81 -22.23 -3.94
N PRO A 483 4.38 -23.18 -3.17
CA PRO A 483 3.60 -24.20 -2.48
C PRO A 483 2.95 -23.63 -1.21
N VAL A 484 1.83 -22.90 -1.38
CA VAL A 484 1.04 -22.33 -0.28
C VAL A 484 -0.15 -23.22 0.03
N ASP A 485 -0.30 -23.62 1.29
CA ASP A 485 -1.46 -24.34 1.82
C ASP A 485 -2.64 -23.37 2.02
N SER A 486 -2.44 -22.38 2.87
CA SER A 486 -3.49 -21.44 3.27
C SER A 486 -2.90 -20.10 3.67
N ILE A 487 -3.78 -19.10 3.76
CA ILE A 487 -3.45 -17.74 4.15
C ILE A 487 -4.34 -17.37 5.33
N SER A 488 -3.78 -16.75 6.35
CA SER A 488 -4.55 -16.09 7.41
C SER A 488 -4.43 -14.60 7.32
N VAL A 489 -5.56 -13.92 7.51
CA VAL A 489 -5.67 -12.48 7.69
C VAL A 489 -6.33 -12.24 9.04
N ASP A 490 -5.68 -11.47 9.90
CA ASP A 490 -6.12 -11.32 11.27
C ASP A 490 -6.09 -9.87 11.74
N SER A 491 -7.02 -9.51 12.62
CA SER A 491 -7.04 -8.27 13.38
C SER A 491 -7.00 -6.99 12.52
N PRO A 492 -7.90 -6.83 11.53
CA PRO A 492 -7.98 -5.59 10.78
C PRO A 492 -8.30 -4.42 11.72
N SER A 493 -7.55 -3.33 11.57
CA SER A 493 -7.70 -2.11 12.36
C SER A 493 -7.18 -0.89 11.59
N ILE A 494 -7.62 0.30 11.98
CA ILE A 494 -7.09 1.55 11.42
C ILE A 494 -5.92 2.01 12.28
N ASP A 495 -4.78 2.29 11.66
CA ASP A 495 -3.58 2.80 12.32
C ASP A 495 -3.64 4.32 12.55
N ALA A 496 -2.59 4.89 13.15
CA ALA A 496 -2.51 6.32 13.43
C ALA A 496 -2.41 7.22 12.18
N ASN A 497 -2.08 6.65 11.03
CA ASN A 497 -1.98 7.33 9.74
C ASN A 497 -3.23 7.10 8.86
N ASN A 498 -4.32 6.64 9.45
CA ASN A 498 -5.56 6.27 8.74
C ASN A 498 -5.40 5.15 7.70
N ASN A 499 -4.38 4.30 7.80
CA ASN A 499 -4.27 3.11 6.98
C ASN A 499 -5.06 1.95 7.61
N LEU A 500 -5.68 1.14 6.80
CA LEU A 500 -6.18 -0.16 7.24
C LEU A 500 -4.99 -1.13 7.33
N GLN A 501 -4.69 -1.60 8.52
CA GLN A 501 -3.65 -2.60 8.76
C GLN A 501 -4.23 -3.94 9.20
N MET A 502 -3.56 -5.02 8.83
CA MET A 502 -3.92 -6.38 9.25
C MET A 502 -2.71 -7.30 9.25
N ASN A 503 -2.71 -8.27 10.15
CA ASN A 503 -1.68 -9.29 10.19
C ASN A 503 -1.90 -10.32 9.09
N LEU A 504 -0.83 -10.71 8.42
CA LEU A 504 -0.81 -11.74 7.38
C LEU A 504 0.05 -12.92 7.81
N GLY A 505 -0.47 -14.13 7.61
CA GLY A 505 0.27 -15.38 7.70
C GLY A 505 0.10 -16.20 6.43
N VAL A 506 1.20 -16.50 5.74
CA VAL A 506 1.22 -17.40 4.57
C VAL A 506 1.79 -18.73 5.00
N PHE A 507 1.02 -19.82 4.89
CA PHE A 507 1.39 -21.14 5.38
C PHE A 507 1.90 -22.02 4.24
N PRO A 508 3.05 -22.72 4.43
CA PRO A 508 3.60 -23.61 3.41
C PRO A 508 2.72 -24.85 3.19
N GLY A 509 2.64 -25.30 1.93
CA GLY A 509 1.97 -26.54 1.55
C GLY A 509 2.92 -27.74 1.58
N ASN A 510 2.46 -28.85 2.18
CA ASN A 510 3.19 -30.12 2.24
C ASN A 510 4.58 -30.10 2.92
N LYS A 511 4.89 -29.04 3.65
CA LYS A 511 6.14 -28.83 4.40
C LYS A 511 5.86 -28.06 5.68
N ILE A 512 6.76 -28.16 6.66
CA ILE A 512 6.69 -27.37 7.89
C ILE A 512 7.22 -25.95 7.65
N LEU A 513 8.20 -25.78 6.76
CA LEU A 513 8.89 -24.53 6.45
C LEU A 513 8.89 -24.27 4.94
N PHE A 514 8.83 -23.01 4.56
CA PHE A 514 9.17 -22.58 3.19
C PHE A 514 10.66 -22.73 2.92
N GLY A 515 11.01 -23.00 1.66
CA GLY A 515 12.38 -22.86 1.18
C GLY A 515 12.75 -21.38 0.98
N GLU A 516 14.05 -21.10 0.93
CA GLU A 516 14.58 -19.75 0.72
C GLU A 516 14.06 -19.11 -0.57
N GLN A 517 13.95 -19.90 -1.65
CA GLN A 517 13.40 -19.41 -2.93
C GLN A 517 11.91 -19.08 -2.84
N ASP A 518 11.13 -19.83 -2.05
CA ASP A 518 9.71 -19.56 -1.84
C ASP A 518 9.52 -18.20 -1.13
N ILE A 519 10.30 -17.94 -0.08
CA ILE A 519 10.27 -16.67 0.67
C ILE A 519 10.72 -15.50 -0.21
N SER A 520 11.80 -15.67 -0.98
CA SER A 520 12.25 -14.68 -1.96
C SER A 520 11.14 -14.33 -2.96
N ALA A 521 10.44 -15.33 -3.47
CA ALA A 521 9.34 -15.13 -4.43
C ALA A 521 8.10 -14.47 -3.78
N ILE A 522 7.68 -14.91 -2.58
CA ILE A 522 6.55 -14.31 -1.85
C ILE A 522 6.85 -12.84 -1.54
N GLY A 523 8.04 -12.56 -0.99
CA GLY A 523 8.45 -11.21 -0.66
C GLY A 523 8.45 -10.30 -1.88
N PHE A 524 9.00 -10.75 -3.01
CA PHE A 524 9.03 -9.98 -4.26
C PHE A 524 7.62 -9.74 -4.84
N ILE A 525 6.70 -10.69 -4.71
CA ILE A 525 5.30 -10.51 -5.16
C ILE A 525 4.64 -9.34 -4.43
N PHE A 526 4.89 -9.18 -3.14
CA PHE A 526 4.35 -8.06 -2.37
C PHE A 526 5.13 -6.76 -2.60
N SER A 527 6.46 -6.79 -2.54
CA SER A 527 7.31 -5.60 -2.62
C SER A 527 7.22 -4.90 -3.98
N ASN A 528 7.20 -5.68 -5.08
CA ASN A 528 7.08 -5.20 -6.45
C ASN A 528 5.62 -5.04 -6.91
N GLN A 529 4.66 -5.05 -5.98
CA GLN A 529 3.23 -4.84 -6.28
C GLN A 529 2.69 -5.78 -7.37
N THR A 530 3.25 -7.00 -7.47
CA THR A 530 2.80 -8.01 -8.44
C THR A 530 1.44 -8.60 -8.06
N TYR A 531 1.15 -8.71 -6.78
CA TYR A 531 -0.20 -8.95 -6.29
C TYR A 531 -1.01 -7.65 -6.39
N LYS A 532 -2.24 -7.74 -6.88
CA LYS A 532 -3.21 -6.65 -6.89
C LYS A 532 -4.40 -7.07 -6.04
N PRO A 533 -4.64 -6.40 -4.90
CA PRO A 533 -5.80 -6.66 -4.06
C PRO A 533 -7.10 -6.26 -4.77
N PRO A 534 -8.27 -6.68 -4.27
CA PRO A 534 -9.54 -6.14 -4.73
C PRO A 534 -9.53 -4.61 -4.67
N PRO A 535 -10.11 -3.90 -5.68
CA PRO A 535 -10.02 -2.43 -5.79
C PRO A 535 -10.46 -1.66 -4.54
N ILE A 536 -11.41 -2.21 -3.78
CA ILE A 536 -11.93 -1.59 -2.55
C ILE A 536 -10.88 -1.42 -1.44
N PHE A 537 -9.74 -2.11 -1.51
CA PHE A 537 -8.64 -1.94 -0.56
C PHE A 537 -7.71 -0.78 -0.90
N GLY A 538 -7.73 -0.31 -2.15
CA GLY A 538 -6.84 0.76 -2.59
C GLY A 538 -5.35 0.35 -2.62
N PRO A 539 -4.44 1.35 -2.67
CA PRO A 539 -3.01 1.11 -2.70
C PRO A 539 -2.50 0.53 -1.38
N TYR A 540 -1.60 -0.44 -1.48
CA TYR A 540 -1.07 -1.12 -0.30
C TYR A 540 0.46 -1.16 -0.29
N TYR A 541 1.01 -1.48 0.88
CA TYR A 541 2.35 -1.98 1.05
C TYR A 541 2.35 -3.10 2.11
N PHE A 542 3.40 -3.90 2.10
CA PHE A 542 3.59 -5.00 3.02
C PHE A 542 4.89 -4.81 3.80
N ILE A 543 4.91 -5.18 5.05
CA ILE A 543 6.12 -5.25 5.86
C ILE A 543 6.27 -6.69 6.37
N GLY A 544 7.16 -7.43 5.73
CA GLY A 544 7.47 -8.81 6.09
C GLY A 544 8.36 -8.91 7.32
N GLN A 545 8.23 -10.01 8.04
CA GLN A 545 9.15 -10.38 9.12
C GLN A 545 10.27 -11.27 8.55
N SER A 546 11.44 -11.25 9.18
CA SER A 546 12.52 -12.18 8.84
C SER A 546 12.04 -13.61 9.04
N TYR A 547 12.32 -14.48 8.06
CA TYR A 547 11.87 -15.87 8.09
C TYR A 547 12.94 -16.78 8.73
N PRO A 548 12.57 -17.68 9.64
CA PRO A 548 13.50 -18.63 10.27
C PRO A 548 13.73 -19.81 9.33
N PHE A 549 14.69 -19.70 8.42
CA PHE A 549 15.10 -20.83 7.57
C PHE A 549 15.68 -21.97 8.43
N ALA A 550 15.52 -23.21 7.99
CA ALA A 550 16.20 -24.34 8.61
C ALA A 550 17.72 -24.12 8.55
N SER A 551 18.31 -23.57 9.62
CA SER A 551 19.75 -23.66 9.80
C SER A 551 20.09 -25.17 9.85
N GLY A 552 21.09 -25.63 9.07
CA GLY A 552 21.45 -27.05 8.96
C GLY A 552 21.93 -27.73 10.25
N LYS A 553 21.36 -27.35 11.38
CA LYS A 553 21.40 -28.09 12.65
C LYS A 553 20.06 -28.82 12.78
N THR A 554 20.12 -30.13 12.67
CA THR A 554 19.05 -31.03 13.08
C THR A 554 18.44 -30.54 14.38
N ILE A 555 17.14 -30.22 14.33
CA ILE A 555 16.35 -30.06 15.54
C ILE A 555 16.08 -31.49 16.02
N ASP A 556 16.88 -31.94 17.00
CA ASP A 556 16.58 -33.15 17.77
C ASP A 556 15.30 -32.93 18.60
#